data_9af309335e679eff05a42d5a6c0bb98a
#
_entry.id   9af309335e679eff05a42d5a6c0bb98a
#
_cell.length_a   1.000
_cell.length_b   1.000
_cell.length_c   1.000
_cell.angle_alpha   90.00
_cell.angle_beta   90.00
_cell.angle_gamma   90.00
#
_symmetry.space_group_name_H-M   'P 1'
#
loop_
_entity.id
_entity.type
_entity.pdbx_description
1 polymer ?
#
loop_
_entity_poly.entity_id
_entity_poly.type
_entity_poly.pdbx_seq_one_letter_code
_entity_poly.pdbx_strand_id
1 'polypeptide(L)'
;MMRTHLAMRSFSRDESVTEHKLAPGTVRRILGYARGYKGLIIGFLLLLVVDSVLVVAQPLLFRRIVDDGITPGNAMVVTVSALLVALLAVVDAIVGLISRWQSARIGEGLIFDLRTEVFAHVQRQPVAFFTRTQTGALVSRLNSDVIGAQQAFTSTLSGVLGNL
;
A
#
# COMPACT_ATOMS: atom_id res chain seq x y z
N MET A 1 -14.75 -44.51 -6.30
CA MET A 1 -15.11 -43.14 -5.93
C MET A 1 -14.35 -42.64 -4.68
N MET A 2 -13.01 -42.76 -4.63
CA MET A 2 -12.24 -42.49 -3.39
C MET A 2 -10.91 -41.73 -3.67
N ARG A 3 -10.81 -40.92 -4.72
CA ARG A 3 -9.58 -40.19 -5.07
C ARG A 3 -9.74 -38.65 -5.18
N THR A 4 -10.95 -38.11 -5.01
CA THR A 4 -11.20 -36.67 -5.13
C THR A 4 -11.07 -35.87 -3.83
N HIS A 5 -11.03 -36.54 -2.67
CA HIS A 5 -10.92 -35.87 -1.36
C HIS A 5 -9.49 -35.50 -0.94
N LEU A 6 -8.45 -35.98 -1.63
CA LEU A 6 -7.05 -35.66 -1.30
C LEU A 6 -6.56 -34.37 -1.99
N ALA A 7 -7.21 -33.96 -3.09
CA ALA A 7 -6.82 -32.74 -3.80
C ALA A 7 -7.29 -31.43 -3.14
N MET A 8 -8.33 -31.49 -2.28
CA MET A 8 -8.85 -30.31 -1.60
C MET A 8 -8.09 -29.93 -0.31
N ARG A 9 -7.22 -30.78 0.19
CA ARG A 9 -6.41 -30.49 1.39
C ARG A 9 -5.18 -29.63 1.13
N SER A 10 -4.79 -29.42 -0.13
CA SER A 10 -3.64 -28.58 -0.48
C SER A 10 -3.96 -27.08 -0.53
N PHE A 11 -5.23 -26.70 -0.40
CA PHE A 11 -5.66 -25.29 -0.31
C PHE A 11 -5.98 -24.85 1.12
N SER A 12 -5.75 -25.69 2.13
CA SER A 12 -5.79 -25.20 3.50
C SER A 12 -4.64 -24.21 3.68
N ARG A 13 -5.00 -22.95 3.92
CA ARG A 13 -4.10 -21.88 4.37
C ARG A 13 -3.17 -22.48 5.42
N ASP A 14 -1.89 -22.53 5.10
CA ASP A 14 -0.87 -23.03 6.01
C ASP A 14 -0.78 -22.06 7.18
N GLU A 15 -1.50 -22.34 8.27
CA GLU A 15 -1.52 -21.51 9.49
C GLU A 15 -0.14 -21.43 10.15
N SER A 16 0.79 -22.31 9.76
CA SER A 16 2.16 -22.29 10.27
C SER A 16 2.93 -21.03 9.87
N VAL A 17 2.47 -20.30 8.81
CA VAL A 17 3.10 -19.05 8.36
C VAL A 17 2.84 -17.90 9.33
N THR A 18 1.74 -17.93 10.09
CA THR A 18 1.40 -16.89 11.07
C THR A 18 2.13 -17.03 12.41
N GLU A 19 2.68 -18.21 12.71
CA GLU A 19 3.44 -18.47 13.95
C GLU A 19 4.94 -18.13 13.86
N HIS A 20 5.48 -17.83 12.69
CA HIS A 20 6.87 -17.44 12.57
C HIS A 20 7.06 -16.04 13.19
N LYS A 21 7.44 -16.02 14.45
CA LYS A 21 7.94 -14.80 15.12
C LYS A 21 9.06 -14.22 14.28
N LEU A 22 8.87 -12.98 13.81
CA LEU A 22 9.90 -12.25 13.08
C LEU A 22 11.20 -12.29 13.87
N ALA A 23 12.30 -12.73 13.24
CA ALA A 23 13.60 -12.78 13.91
C ALA A 23 13.93 -11.40 14.50
N PRO A 24 14.48 -11.34 15.73
CA PRO A 24 14.85 -10.08 16.37
C PRO A 24 15.82 -9.31 15.46
N GLY A 25 15.43 -8.11 15.03
CA GLY A 25 16.19 -7.28 14.10
C GLY A 25 15.62 -7.17 12.68
N THR A 26 14.67 -8.01 12.26
CA THR A 26 14.03 -7.93 10.93
C THR A 26 13.32 -6.58 10.73
N VAL A 27 12.58 -6.12 11.73
CA VAL A 27 11.91 -4.81 11.70
C VAL A 27 12.92 -3.65 11.55
N ARG A 28 14.06 -3.73 12.26
CA ARG A 28 15.11 -2.71 12.15
C ARG A 28 15.76 -2.68 10.76
N ARG A 29 15.91 -3.84 10.12
CA ARG A 29 16.40 -3.95 8.74
C ARG A 29 15.41 -3.36 7.76
N ILE A 30 14.13 -3.69 7.86
CA ILE A 30 13.07 -3.13 7.02
C ILE A 30 13.00 -1.60 7.17
N LEU A 31 13.07 -1.08 8.40
CA LEU A 31 13.15 0.36 8.67
C LEU A 31 14.43 0.99 8.09
N GLY A 32 15.50 0.22 7.94
CA GLY A 32 16.73 0.66 7.27
C GLY A 32 16.49 1.00 5.80
N TYR A 33 15.75 0.17 5.07
CA TYR A 33 15.38 0.42 3.67
C TYR A 33 14.43 1.61 3.53
N ALA A 34 13.48 1.76 4.46
CA ALA A 34 12.58 2.92 4.48
C ALA A 34 13.31 4.26 4.65
N ARG A 35 14.56 4.25 5.14
CA ARG A 35 15.36 5.49 5.25
C ARG A 35 15.64 6.17 3.92
N GLY A 36 15.78 5.43 2.83
CA GLY A 36 15.94 6.00 1.48
C GLY A 36 14.69 6.75 0.98
N TYR A 37 13.51 6.38 1.50
CA TYR A 37 12.22 6.91 1.07
C TYR A 37 11.54 7.83 2.07
N LYS A 38 12.28 8.33 3.10
CA LYS A 38 11.73 9.17 4.17
C LYS A 38 10.93 10.36 3.68
N GLY A 39 11.44 11.07 2.66
CA GLY A 39 10.76 12.24 2.09
C GLY A 39 9.42 11.87 1.47
N LEU A 40 9.36 10.77 0.73
CA LEU A 40 8.11 10.26 0.13
C LEU A 40 7.14 9.76 1.20
N ILE A 41 7.63 9.07 2.24
CA ILE A 41 6.80 8.58 3.35
C ILE A 41 6.21 9.76 4.13
N ILE A 42 7.01 10.78 4.45
CA ILE A 42 6.53 11.99 5.14
C ILE A 42 5.52 12.72 4.26
N GLY A 43 5.81 12.90 2.98
CA GLY A 43 4.88 13.50 2.02
C GLY A 43 3.56 12.74 1.93
N PHE A 44 3.61 11.41 1.89
CA PHE A 44 2.43 10.54 1.90
C PHE A 44 1.60 10.70 3.19
N LEU A 45 2.24 10.73 4.35
CA LEU A 45 1.56 10.94 5.63
C LEU A 45 0.91 12.33 5.72
N LEU A 46 1.57 13.37 5.20
CA LEU A 46 0.97 14.70 5.12
C LEU A 46 -0.26 14.73 4.21
N LEU A 47 -0.20 14.04 3.06
CA LEU A 47 -1.35 13.93 2.17
C LEU A 47 -2.52 13.19 2.83
N LEU A 48 -2.27 12.14 3.63
CA LEU A 48 -3.31 11.45 4.41
C LEU A 48 -3.99 12.40 5.41
N VAL A 49 -3.22 13.26 6.08
CA VAL A 49 -3.79 14.26 6.99
C VAL A 49 -4.65 15.27 6.23
N VAL A 50 -4.19 15.73 5.07
CA VAL A 50 -4.97 16.65 4.20
C VAL A 50 -6.26 15.97 3.75
N ASP A 51 -6.19 14.73 3.27
CA ASP A 51 -7.33 13.93 2.84
C ASP A 51 -8.38 13.79 3.96
N SER A 52 -7.95 13.42 5.17
CA SER A 52 -8.82 13.33 6.33
C SER A 52 -9.55 14.65 6.66
N VAL A 53 -8.87 15.79 6.49
CA VAL A 53 -9.48 17.12 6.69
C VAL A 53 -10.53 17.40 5.60
N LEU A 54 -10.25 17.04 4.35
CA LEU A 54 -11.19 17.22 3.23
C LEU A 54 -12.45 16.38 3.43
N VAL A 55 -12.30 15.12 3.85
CA VAL A 55 -13.41 14.22 4.15
C VAL A 55 -14.33 14.80 5.24
N VAL A 56 -13.76 15.38 6.31
CA VAL A 56 -14.57 16.02 7.38
C VAL A 56 -15.22 17.32 6.91
N ALA A 57 -14.59 18.05 6.00
CA ALA A 57 -15.11 19.32 5.51
C ALA A 57 -16.40 19.15 4.65
N GLN A 58 -16.54 18.02 3.93
CA GLN A 58 -17.69 17.78 3.05
C GLN A 58 -19.03 17.78 3.82
N PRO A 59 -19.25 16.97 4.88
CA PRO A 59 -20.51 16.98 5.60
C PRO A 59 -20.81 18.32 6.28
N LEU A 60 -19.79 19.08 6.68
CA LEU A 60 -20.00 20.43 7.23
C LEU A 60 -20.54 21.41 6.20
N LEU A 61 -20.08 21.32 4.95
CA LEU A 61 -20.62 22.13 3.85
C LEU A 61 -22.03 21.70 3.47
N PHE A 62 -22.34 20.39 3.45
CA PHE A 62 -23.69 19.91 3.21
C PHE A 62 -24.65 20.41 4.30
N ARG A 63 -24.24 20.35 5.56
CA ARG A 63 -25.01 20.93 6.67
C ARG A 63 -25.31 22.41 6.43
N ARG A 64 -24.29 23.19 6.04
CA ARG A 64 -24.45 24.64 5.75
C ARG A 64 -25.43 24.91 4.59
N ILE A 65 -25.40 24.04 3.55
CA ILE A 65 -26.36 24.15 2.44
C ILE A 65 -27.79 24.00 2.96
N VAL A 66 -28.05 23.07 3.87
CA VAL A 66 -29.39 22.78 4.41
C VAL A 66 -29.80 23.85 5.41
N ASP A 67 -28.98 24.09 6.43
CA ASP A 67 -29.35 24.93 7.59
C ASP A 67 -29.39 26.43 7.21
N ASP A 68 -28.38 26.92 6.47
CA ASP A 68 -28.23 28.36 6.18
C ASP A 68 -28.73 28.71 4.76
N GLY A 69 -28.88 27.72 3.90
CA GLY A 69 -29.28 27.94 2.50
C GLY A 69 -30.73 27.60 2.24
N ILE A 70 -31.09 26.31 2.33
CA ILE A 70 -32.41 25.82 1.95
C ILE A 70 -33.48 26.27 2.95
N THR A 71 -33.23 26.10 4.25
CA THR A 71 -34.19 26.40 5.31
C THR A 71 -34.63 27.89 5.31
N PRO A 72 -33.71 28.87 5.23
CA PRO A 72 -34.09 30.29 5.13
C PRO A 72 -34.40 30.75 3.68
N GLY A 73 -34.24 29.89 2.67
CA GLY A 73 -34.47 30.24 1.25
C GLY A 73 -33.40 31.13 0.61
N ASN A 74 -32.18 31.11 1.15
CA ASN A 74 -31.05 31.92 0.69
C ASN A 74 -30.29 31.25 -0.47
N ALA A 75 -30.70 31.51 -1.71
CA ALA A 75 -30.11 30.96 -2.91
C ALA A 75 -28.59 31.26 -3.05
N MET A 76 -28.11 32.41 -2.53
CA MET A 76 -26.70 32.78 -2.60
C MET A 76 -25.84 31.80 -1.75
N VAL A 77 -26.28 31.50 -0.54
CA VAL A 77 -25.58 30.54 0.35
C VAL A 77 -25.54 29.16 -0.28
N VAL A 78 -26.65 28.71 -0.88
CA VAL A 78 -26.71 27.41 -1.59
C VAL A 78 -25.69 27.37 -2.72
N THR A 79 -25.68 28.39 -3.58
CA THR A 79 -24.80 28.45 -4.75
C THR A 79 -23.34 28.48 -4.36
N VAL A 80 -22.97 29.36 -3.40
CA VAL A 80 -21.56 29.46 -2.94
C VAL A 80 -21.11 28.16 -2.27
N SER A 81 -21.94 27.56 -1.42
CA SER A 81 -21.58 26.31 -0.75
C SER A 81 -21.49 25.13 -1.73
N ALA A 82 -22.36 25.08 -2.74
CA ALA A 82 -22.28 24.07 -3.81
C ALA A 82 -20.97 24.20 -4.63
N LEU A 83 -20.57 25.42 -4.95
CA LEU A 83 -19.30 25.68 -5.63
C LEU A 83 -18.10 25.26 -4.76
N LEU A 84 -18.16 25.51 -3.45
CA LEU A 84 -17.13 25.05 -2.51
C LEU A 84 -17.05 23.52 -2.43
N VAL A 85 -18.21 22.82 -2.42
CA VAL A 85 -18.24 21.35 -2.46
C VAL A 85 -17.61 20.84 -3.76
N ALA A 86 -17.94 21.44 -4.91
CA ALA A 86 -17.34 21.07 -6.19
C ALA A 86 -15.82 21.31 -6.20
N LEU A 87 -15.36 22.43 -5.65
CA LEU A 87 -13.93 22.75 -5.54
C LEU A 87 -13.23 21.73 -4.63
N LEU A 88 -13.80 21.42 -3.47
CA LEU A 88 -13.26 20.41 -2.55
C LEU A 88 -13.15 19.03 -3.23
N ALA A 89 -14.16 18.60 -4.00
CA ALA A 89 -14.12 17.35 -4.73
C ALA A 89 -12.97 17.30 -5.75
N VAL A 90 -12.67 18.41 -6.42
CA VAL A 90 -11.52 18.50 -7.33
C VAL A 90 -10.20 18.42 -6.56
N VAL A 91 -10.09 19.12 -5.45
CA VAL A 91 -8.88 19.08 -4.59
C VAL A 91 -8.67 17.67 -4.04
N ASP A 92 -9.72 17.02 -3.55
CA ASP A 92 -9.72 15.65 -3.06
C ASP A 92 -9.22 14.66 -4.13
N ALA A 93 -9.75 14.75 -5.35
CA ALA A 93 -9.30 13.93 -6.48
C ALA A 93 -7.81 14.11 -6.78
N ILE A 94 -7.30 15.37 -6.73
CA ILE A 94 -5.87 15.66 -6.94
C ILE A 94 -5.02 15.07 -5.81
N VAL A 95 -5.43 15.25 -4.56
CA VAL A 95 -4.75 14.70 -3.38
C VAL A 95 -4.70 13.18 -3.47
N GLY A 96 -5.81 12.53 -3.82
CA GLY A 96 -5.89 11.08 -4.01
C GLY A 96 -4.97 10.58 -5.13
N LEU A 97 -4.88 11.29 -6.26
CA LEU A 97 -3.95 10.95 -7.34
C LEU A 97 -2.49 11.03 -6.89
N ILE A 98 -2.11 12.11 -6.20
CA ILE A 98 -0.75 12.29 -5.71
C ILE A 98 -0.40 11.22 -4.66
N SER A 99 -1.33 10.89 -3.77
CA SER A 99 -1.16 9.85 -2.76
C SER A 99 -0.93 8.48 -3.38
N ARG A 100 -1.71 8.13 -4.41
CA ARG A 100 -1.55 6.87 -5.16
C ARG A 100 -0.21 6.83 -5.88
N TRP A 101 0.20 7.92 -6.51
CA TRP A 101 1.50 8.01 -7.19
C TRP A 101 2.66 7.85 -6.21
N GLN A 102 2.62 8.52 -5.05
CA GLN A 102 3.66 8.38 -4.02
C GLN A 102 3.71 6.96 -3.45
N SER A 103 2.55 6.37 -3.15
CA SER A 103 2.44 4.99 -2.68
C SER A 103 3.06 3.99 -3.66
N ALA A 104 2.73 4.12 -4.96
CA ALA A 104 3.30 3.28 -6.00
C ALA A 104 4.83 3.45 -6.08
N ARG A 105 5.32 4.68 -6.03
CA ARG A 105 6.75 4.97 -6.11
C ARG A 105 7.54 4.42 -4.92
N ILE A 106 6.98 4.48 -3.72
CA ILE A 106 7.59 3.86 -2.52
C ILE A 106 7.62 2.33 -2.70
N GLY A 107 6.50 1.73 -3.12
CA GLY A 107 6.40 0.29 -3.29
C GLY A 107 7.36 -0.24 -4.36
N GLU A 108 7.37 0.36 -5.54
CA GLU A 108 8.25 -0.04 -6.65
C GLU A 108 9.73 0.15 -6.32
N GLY A 109 10.08 1.28 -5.68
CA GLY A 109 11.45 1.55 -5.27
C GLY A 109 11.97 0.54 -4.26
N LEU A 110 11.17 0.23 -3.22
CA LEU A 110 11.53 -0.77 -2.22
C LEU A 110 11.73 -2.16 -2.84
N ILE A 111 10.86 -2.56 -3.76
CA ILE A 111 10.95 -3.84 -4.46
C ILE A 111 12.19 -3.89 -5.35
N PHE A 112 12.50 -2.79 -6.05
CA PHE A 112 13.70 -2.70 -6.87
C PHE A 112 14.97 -2.86 -6.01
N ASP A 113 15.04 -2.19 -4.86
CA ASP A 113 16.17 -2.28 -3.94
C ASP A 113 16.32 -3.71 -3.39
N LEU A 114 15.22 -4.35 -2.97
CA LEU A 114 15.21 -5.73 -2.50
C LEU A 114 15.67 -6.71 -3.58
N ARG A 115 15.18 -6.56 -4.82
CA ARG A 115 15.62 -7.41 -5.95
C ARG A 115 17.11 -7.28 -6.21
N THR A 116 17.60 -6.06 -6.22
CA THR A 116 19.02 -5.76 -6.48
C THR A 116 19.90 -6.37 -5.39
N GLU A 117 19.52 -6.26 -4.13
CA GLU A 117 20.28 -6.82 -3.01
C GLU A 117 20.28 -8.35 -3.02
N VAL A 118 19.10 -8.96 -3.23
CA VAL A 118 18.98 -10.42 -3.32
C VAL A 118 19.81 -10.96 -4.49
N PHE A 119 19.76 -10.31 -5.64
CA PHE A 119 20.55 -10.69 -6.81
C PHE A 119 22.05 -10.55 -6.56
N ALA A 120 22.49 -9.44 -5.97
CA ALA A 120 23.88 -9.23 -5.58
C ALA A 120 24.35 -10.26 -4.54
N HIS A 121 23.49 -10.67 -3.60
CA HIS A 121 23.81 -11.70 -2.63
C HIS A 121 24.01 -13.06 -3.30
N VAL A 122 23.12 -13.44 -4.22
CA VAL A 122 23.24 -14.70 -4.98
C VAL A 122 24.51 -14.73 -5.82
N GLN A 123 24.85 -13.63 -6.51
CA GLN A 123 26.06 -13.55 -7.34
C GLN A 123 27.37 -13.69 -6.52
N ARG A 124 27.35 -13.36 -5.25
CA ARG A 124 28.53 -13.53 -4.37
C ARG A 124 28.72 -14.95 -3.84
N GLN A 125 27.77 -15.86 -4.10
CA GLN A 125 27.89 -17.24 -3.67
C GLN A 125 28.98 -17.98 -4.47
N PRO A 126 29.76 -18.89 -3.83
CA PRO A 126 30.79 -19.66 -4.49
C PRO A 126 30.16 -20.60 -5.55
N VAL A 127 30.93 -20.92 -6.61
CA VAL A 127 30.48 -21.78 -7.71
C VAL A 127 29.97 -23.15 -7.20
N ALA A 128 30.55 -23.65 -6.11
CA ALA A 128 30.11 -24.89 -5.47
C ALA A 128 28.66 -24.85 -4.95
N PHE A 129 28.11 -23.68 -4.68
CA PHE A 129 26.71 -23.49 -4.33
C PHE A 129 25.80 -23.81 -5.54
N PHE A 130 26.16 -23.32 -6.72
CA PHE A 130 25.37 -23.48 -7.95
C PHE A 130 25.43 -24.90 -8.51
N THR A 131 26.48 -25.66 -8.22
CA THR A 131 26.59 -27.08 -8.64
C THR A 131 25.73 -28.00 -7.77
N ARG A 132 25.44 -27.61 -6.52
CA ARG A 132 24.62 -28.40 -5.59
C ARG A 132 23.16 -28.00 -5.53
N THR A 133 22.83 -26.80 -6.02
CA THR A 133 21.48 -26.24 -5.97
C THR A 133 20.93 -26.16 -7.39
N GLN A 134 19.69 -26.62 -7.58
CA GLN A 134 19.01 -26.45 -8.87
C GLN A 134 18.78 -24.94 -9.09
N THR A 135 19.61 -24.30 -9.90
CA THR A 135 19.59 -22.85 -10.15
C THR A 135 18.22 -22.35 -10.60
N GLY A 136 17.51 -23.16 -11.43
CA GLY A 136 16.16 -22.82 -11.88
C GLY A 136 15.14 -22.75 -10.72
N ALA A 137 15.20 -23.70 -9.79
CA ALA A 137 14.32 -23.70 -8.61
C ALA A 137 14.63 -22.51 -7.67
N LEU A 138 15.91 -22.17 -7.51
CA LEU A 138 16.34 -21.03 -6.71
C LEU A 138 15.82 -19.70 -7.30
N VAL A 139 16.01 -19.48 -8.60
CA VAL A 139 15.54 -18.28 -9.30
C VAL A 139 14.01 -18.15 -9.24
N SER A 140 13.30 -19.27 -9.45
CA SER A 140 11.84 -19.31 -9.37
C SER A 140 11.36 -18.94 -7.95
N ARG A 141 11.97 -19.50 -6.92
CA ARG A 141 11.63 -19.22 -5.52
C ARG A 141 11.89 -17.77 -5.15
N LEU A 142 13.07 -17.24 -5.50
CA LEU A 142 13.41 -15.82 -5.27
C LEU A 142 12.42 -14.88 -5.95
N ASN A 143 12.02 -15.20 -7.18
CA ASN A 143 11.04 -14.37 -7.89
C ASN A 143 9.65 -14.44 -7.21
N SER A 144 9.21 -15.62 -6.79
CA SER A 144 7.94 -15.80 -6.07
C SER A 144 7.94 -15.07 -4.73
N ASP A 145 9.03 -15.14 -3.96
CA ASP A 145 9.16 -14.49 -2.66
C ASP A 145 9.14 -12.95 -2.81
N VAL A 146 9.80 -12.41 -3.83
CA VAL A 146 9.79 -10.97 -4.12
C VAL A 146 8.41 -10.50 -4.58
N ILE A 147 7.72 -11.28 -5.44
CA ILE A 147 6.35 -10.97 -5.88
C ILE A 147 5.39 -11.01 -4.67
N GLY A 148 5.53 -12.01 -3.81
CA GLY A 148 4.74 -12.12 -2.58
C GLY A 148 4.94 -10.92 -1.65
N ALA A 149 6.18 -10.48 -1.45
CA ALA A 149 6.50 -9.29 -0.68
C ALA A 149 5.90 -8.01 -1.32
N GLN A 150 5.97 -7.89 -2.65
CA GLN A 150 5.36 -6.79 -3.39
C GLN A 150 3.85 -6.73 -3.18
N GLN A 151 3.16 -7.85 -3.34
CA GLN A 151 1.71 -7.93 -3.17
C GLN A 151 1.30 -7.57 -1.73
N ALA A 152 1.99 -8.12 -0.73
CA ALA A 152 1.72 -7.81 0.68
C ALA A 152 1.90 -6.31 0.98
N PHE A 153 2.96 -5.69 0.46
CA PHE A 153 3.23 -4.26 0.65
C PHE A 153 2.19 -3.38 -0.05
N THR A 154 1.90 -3.67 -1.33
CA THR A 154 0.92 -2.92 -2.13
C THR A 154 -0.49 -3.05 -1.55
N SER A 155 -0.90 -4.25 -1.10
CA SER A 155 -2.21 -4.47 -0.49
C SER A 155 -2.36 -3.73 0.84
N THR A 156 -1.29 -3.67 1.64
CA THR A 156 -1.28 -2.92 2.91
C THR A 156 -1.44 -1.42 2.66
N LEU A 157 -0.65 -0.85 1.73
CA LEU A 157 -0.78 0.57 1.38
C LEU A 157 -2.14 0.91 0.77
N SER A 158 -2.65 0.06 -0.13
CA SER A 158 -3.99 0.24 -0.70
C SER A 158 -5.10 0.08 0.34
N GLY A 159 -4.92 -0.82 1.33
CA GLY A 159 -5.84 -0.98 2.44
C GLY A 159 -5.89 0.25 3.35
N VAL A 160 -4.78 0.90 3.60
CA VAL A 160 -4.74 2.18 4.34
C VAL A 160 -5.48 3.28 3.57
N LEU A 161 -5.28 3.36 2.23
CA LEU A 161 -5.96 4.35 1.38
C LEU A 161 -7.46 4.07 1.19
N GLY A 162 -7.91 2.82 1.32
CA GLY A 162 -9.30 2.44 1.10
C GLY A 162 -10.17 2.42 2.36
N ASN A 163 -9.56 2.51 3.54
CA ASN A 163 -10.26 2.51 4.84
C ASN A 163 -10.31 3.89 5.53
N LEU A 164 -9.91 4.94 4.82
CA LEU A 164 -10.09 6.35 5.21
C LEU A 164 -11.28 6.96 4.48
#